data_271f60b5593ca8888257d364ebee99e9
#
_entry.id   271f60b5593ca8888257d364ebee99e9
#
_cell.length_a   1.000
_cell.length_b   1.000
_cell.length_c   1.000
_cell.angle_alpha   90.00
_cell.angle_beta   90.00
_cell.angle_gamma   90.00
#
_symmetry.space_group_name_H-M   'P 1'
#
loop_
_entity.id
_entity.type
_entity.pdbx_description
1 polymer ?
#
loop_
_entity_poly.entity_id
_entity_poly.type
_entity_poly.pdbx_seq_one_letter_code
_entity_poly.pdbx_strand_id
1 'polypeptide(L)'
;QLGATSIYVTHDQVEAMTLADQMFVLNKGQVEQSGTPREVYDFPRTRFVAGFLGSPAMNFLPATADQGGARLQDGTHVELDPRLFPAVRHGQKLTLGVRPHDLSLAPGDDKALPLRADLVELLGPELQIHGTLAGTPVTLCVETASSVNKGDTIRLRPRSVHVFDADTGLSLRA
;
A
#
# COMPACT_ATOMS: atom_id res chain seq x y z
N GLN A 1 18.27 24.99 -21.43
CA GLN A 1 17.17 24.02 -21.59
C GLN A 1 16.92 23.83 -23.08
N LEU A 2 17.10 22.61 -23.58
CA LEU A 2 17.01 22.33 -25.03
C LEU A 2 15.58 22.11 -25.51
N GLY A 3 14.57 22.17 -24.68
CA GLY A 3 13.12 21.99 -25.05
C GLY A 3 12.82 20.70 -25.83
N ALA A 4 13.67 19.69 -25.74
CA ALA A 4 13.53 18.44 -26.48
C ALA A 4 12.76 17.40 -25.65
N THR A 5 11.77 16.75 -26.28
CA THR A 5 11.13 15.58 -25.71
C THR A 5 12.08 14.39 -25.75
N SER A 6 12.32 13.74 -24.61
CA SER A 6 13.12 12.54 -24.50
C SER A 6 12.32 11.39 -23.93
N ILE A 7 12.61 10.16 -24.37
CA ILE A 7 12.05 8.94 -23.82
C ILE A 7 13.18 8.22 -23.10
N TYR A 8 12.92 7.88 -21.83
CA TYR A 8 13.85 7.16 -20.98
C TYR A 8 13.22 5.84 -20.53
N VAL A 9 13.92 4.72 -20.73
CA VAL A 9 13.46 3.40 -20.31
C VAL A 9 14.35 2.94 -19.16
N THR A 10 13.75 2.70 -18.02
CA THR A 10 14.43 2.27 -16.80
C THR A 10 13.62 1.23 -16.05
N HIS A 11 14.28 0.41 -15.25
CA HIS A 11 13.66 -0.42 -14.20
C HIS A 11 13.84 0.19 -12.81
N ASP A 12 14.54 1.32 -12.70
CA ASP A 12 14.72 2.04 -11.45
C ASP A 12 13.56 2.99 -11.21
N GLN A 13 12.80 2.71 -10.14
CA GLN A 13 11.62 3.49 -9.77
C GLN A 13 11.97 4.91 -9.33
N VAL A 14 13.13 5.09 -8.66
CA VAL A 14 13.56 6.40 -8.17
C VAL A 14 13.88 7.32 -9.35
N GLU A 15 14.58 6.79 -10.37
CA GLU A 15 14.83 7.53 -11.60
C GLU A 15 13.53 7.92 -12.30
N ALA A 16 12.63 6.94 -12.49
CA ALA A 16 11.34 7.17 -13.15
C ALA A 16 10.50 8.23 -12.41
N MET A 17 10.44 8.15 -11.08
CA MET A 17 9.67 9.08 -10.24
C MET A 17 10.26 10.49 -10.19
N THR A 18 11.59 10.61 -10.34
CA THR A 18 12.31 11.89 -10.15
C THR A 18 12.49 12.67 -11.46
N LEU A 19 12.72 11.95 -12.56
CA LEU A 19 13.13 12.59 -13.83
C LEU A 19 11.97 12.79 -14.81
N ALA A 20 10.87 12.02 -14.67
CA ALA A 20 9.81 12.05 -15.67
C ALA A 20 8.75 13.11 -15.39
N ASP A 21 8.33 13.82 -16.43
CA ASP A 21 7.09 14.62 -16.43
C ASP A 21 5.87 13.68 -16.60
N GLN A 22 6.05 12.61 -17.38
CA GLN A 22 5.06 11.57 -17.62
C GLN A 22 5.72 10.20 -17.55
N MET A 23 5.07 9.25 -16.89
CA MET A 23 5.52 7.87 -16.85
C MET A 23 4.47 6.91 -17.44
N PHE A 24 4.97 5.80 -17.98
CA PHE A 24 4.16 4.70 -18.50
C PHE A 24 4.59 3.41 -17.80
N VAL A 25 3.69 2.81 -17.04
CA VAL A 25 3.95 1.50 -16.42
C VAL A 25 3.55 0.42 -17.41
N LEU A 26 4.52 -0.41 -17.78
CA LEU A 26 4.35 -1.49 -18.75
C LEU A 26 4.25 -2.84 -18.05
N ASN A 27 3.31 -3.66 -18.46
CA ASN A 27 3.17 -5.04 -18.03
C ASN A 27 2.94 -5.94 -19.25
N LYS A 28 3.80 -6.95 -19.46
CA LYS A 28 3.71 -7.90 -20.59
C LYS A 28 3.50 -7.21 -21.94
N GLY A 29 4.20 -6.10 -22.17
CA GLY A 29 4.14 -5.34 -23.42
C GLY A 29 2.92 -4.42 -23.59
N GLN A 30 2.05 -4.32 -22.58
CA GLN A 30 0.90 -3.41 -22.57
C GLN A 30 1.10 -2.29 -21.54
N VAL A 31 0.54 -1.11 -21.85
CA VAL A 31 0.51 0.01 -20.91
C VAL A 31 -0.59 -0.21 -19.88
N GLU A 32 -0.21 -0.50 -18.63
CA GLU A 32 -1.15 -0.66 -17.51
C GLU A 32 -1.72 0.68 -17.03
N GLN A 33 -0.82 1.68 -16.96
CA GLN A 33 -1.19 3.03 -16.54
C GLN A 33 -0.18 4.04 -17.06
N SER A 34 -0.66 5.24 -17.38
CA SER A 34 0.17 6.41 -17.67
C SER A 34 -0.36 7.62 -16.89
N GLY A 35 0.55 8.57 -16.60
CA GLY A 35 0.24 9.80 -15.89
C GLY A 35 1.52 10.43 -15.34
N THR A 36 1.39 11.52 -14.58
CA THR A 36 2.52 12.05 -13.82
C THR A 36 2.96 11.01 -12.78
N PRO A 37 4.24 11.00 -12.37
CA PRO A 37 4.73 10.06 -11.36
C PRO A 37 3.86 10.06 -10.09
N ARG A 38 3.45 11.23 -9.62
CA ARG A 38 2.60 11.37 -8.44
C ARG A 38 1.22 10.76 -8.63
N GLU A 39 0.57 11.00 -9.77
CA GLU A 39 -0.75 10.42 -10.07
C GLU A 39 -0.70 8.91 -10.10
N VAL A 40 0.32 8.33 -10.75
CA VAL A 40 0.45 6.87 -10.86
C VAL A 40 0.75 6.24 -9.50
N TYR A 41 1.52 6.94 -8.64
CA TYR A 41 1.85 6.47 -7.30
C TYR A 41 0.67 6.58 -6.33
N ASP A 42 -0.03 7.74 -6.31
CA ASP A 42 -1.11 8.03 -5.37
C ASP A 42 -2.43 7.36 -5.78
N PHE A 43 -2.65 7.16 -7.09
CA PHE A 43 -3.89 6.62 -7.67
C PHE A 43 -3.62 5.46 -8.63
N PRO A 44 -3.05 4.35 -8.15
CA PRO A 44 -2.80 3.18 -8.99
C PRO A 44 -4.13 2.56 -9.44
N ARG A 45 -4.27 2.35 -10.75
CA ARG A 45 -5.48 1.78 -11.35
C ARG A 45 -5.60 0.27 -11.15
N THR A 46 -4.46 -0.40 -10.93
CA THR A 46 -4.44 -1.84 -10.72
C THR A 46 -3.53 -2.19 -9.53
N ARG A 47 -3.80 -3.36 -8.94
CA ARG A 47 -2.94 -3.97 -7.93
C ARG A 47 -1.50 -4.16 -8.43
N PHE A 48 -1.33 -4.42 -9.74
CA PHE A 48 -0.01 -4.54 -10.36
C PHE A 48 0.78 -3.24 -10.25
N VAL A 49 0.19 -2.11 -10.69
CA VAL A 49 0.84 -0.79 -10.61
C VAL A 49 1.15 -0.41 -9.17
N ALA A 50 0.20 -0.66 -8.26
CA ALA A 50 0.36 -0.38 -6.83
C ALA A 50 1.54 -1.14 -6.20
N GLY A 51 1.72 -2.41 -6.54
CA GLY A 51 2.79 -3.26 -6.04
C GLY A 51 4.13 -3.02 -6.75
N PHE A 52 4.09 -2.54 -7.99
CA PHE A 52 5.29 -2.25 -8.77
C PHE A 52 5.97 -0.95 -8.30
N LEU A 53 5.20 0.05 -7.87
CA LEU A 53 5.72 1.36 -7.45
C LEU A 53 5.79 1.47 -5.93
N GLY A 54 6.96 1.82 -5.44
CA GLY A 54 7.28 2.04 -4.03
C GLY A 54 8.32 1.06 -3.50
N SER A 55 9.22 1.56 -2.65
CA SER A 55 10.23 0.79 -1.94
C SER A 55 10.18 1.15 -0.46
N PRO A 56 9.79 0.22 0.41
CA PRO A 56 9.27 -1.13 0.11
C PRO A 56 7.95 -1.13 -0.64
N ALA A 57 7.62 -2.28 -1.26
CA ALA A 57 6.37 -2.44 -2.01
C ALA A 57 5.12 -2.31 -1.12
N MET A 58 3.98 -2.00 -1.74
CA MET A 58 2.69 -1.93 -1.05
C MET A 58 2.33 -3.28 -0.41
N ASN A 59 1.84 -3.25 0.82
CA ASN A 59 1.27 -4.41 1.49
C ASN A 59 -0.11 -4.73 0.91
N PHE A 60 -0.40 -6.00 0.69
CA PHE A 60 -1.71 -6.45 0.20
C PHE A 60 -2.35 -7.42 1.18
N LEU A 61 -3.50 -7.04 1.71
CA LEU A 61 -4.26 -7.79 2.71
C LEU A 61 -5.55 -8.31 2.08
N PRO A 62 -5.74 -9.64 1.98
CA PRO A 62 -7.01 -10.20 1.57
C PRO A 62 -8.12 -9.84 2.56
N ALA A 63 -9.27 -9.42 2.05
CA ALA A 63 -10.40 -8.99 2.85
C ALA A 63 -11.75 -9.32 2.17
N THR A 64 -12.81 -9.22 2.94
CA THR A 64 -14.18 -9.27 2.44
C THR A 64 -14.91 -7.99 2.86
N ALA A 65 -15.59 -7.35 1.92
CA ALA A 65 -16.36 -6.15 2.19
C ALA A 65 -17.47 -6.43 3.22
N ASP A 66 -17.57 -5.58 4.23
CA ASP A 66 -18.55 -5.65 5.31
C ASP A 66 -19.19 -4.27 5.50
N GLN A 67 -20.15 -4.16 6.45
CA GLN A 67 -20.81 -2.88 6.74
C GLN A 67 -19.78 -1.84 7.22
N GLY A 68 -19.66 -0.74 6.45
CA GLY A 68 -18.77 0.37 6.76
C GLY A 68 -17.27 0.10 6.55
N GLY A 69 -16.89 -1.03 5.91
CA GLY A 69 -15.49 -1.34 5.70
C GLY A 69 -15.21 -2.69 5.08
N ALA A 70 -14.13 -3.31 5.53
CA ALA A 70 -13.71 -4.65 5.11
C ALA A 70 -13.20 -5.45 6.30
N ARG A 71 -13.43 -6.75 6.27
CA ARG A 71 -13.01 -7.71 7.28
C ARG A 71 -11.86 -8.55 6.77
N LEU A 72 -10.76 -8.56 7.51
CA LEU A 72 -9.60 -9.41 7.25
C LEU A 72 -9.89 -10.87 7.64
N GLN A 73 -8.97 -11.78 7.30
CA GLN A 73 -9.17 -13.23 7.52
C GLN A 73 -9.31 -13.62 9.00
N ASP A 74 -8.70 -12.87 9.92
CA ASP A 74 -8.78 -13.10 11.37
C ASP A 74 -10.01 -12.44 12.03
N GLY A 75 -10.87 -11.80 11.22
CA GLY A 75 -12.05 -11.06 11.69
C GLY A 75 -11.79 -9.60 12.01
N THR A 76 -10.54 -9.12 11.95
CA THR A 76 -10.19 -7.71 12.15
C THR A 76 -10.91 -6.82 11.14
N HIS A 77 -11.52 -5.73 11.59
CA HIS A 77 -12.26 -4.81 10.74
C HIS A 77 -11.41 -3.58 10.39
N VAL A 78 -11.41 -3.23 9.10
CA VAL A 78 -10.78 -2.03 8.54
C VAL A 78 -11.88 -1.12 8.03
N GLU A 79 -11.99 0.08 8.60
CA GLU A 79 -12.97 1.09 8.15
C GLU A 79 -12.60 1.59 6.75
N LEU A 80 -13.59 1.70 5.85
CA LEU A 80 -13.44 2.28 4.51
C LEU A 80 -14.40 3.45 4.36
N ASP A 81 -13.91 4.57 3.81
CA ASP A 81 -14.79 5.71 3.50
C ASP A 81 -15.65 5.37 2.26
N PRO A 82 -16.98 5.27 2.42
CA PRO A 82 -17.87 4.92 1.31
C PRO A 82 -17.88 5.97 0.20
N ARG A 83 -17.44 7.20 0.47
CA ARG A 83 -17.31 8.25 -0.56
C ARG A 83 -16.15 7.99 -1.49
N LEU A 84 -15.08 7.35 -0.99
CA LEU A 84 -13.90 6.99 -1.78
C LEU A 84 -14.09 5.66 -2.52
N PHE A 85 -14.95 4.79 -2.00
CA PHE A 85 -15.16 3.44 -2.53
C PHE A 85 -16.65 3.11 -2.73
N PRO A 86 -17.38 3.92 -3.51
CA PRO A 86 -18.85 3.77 -3.66
C PRO A 86 -19.25 2.49 -4.40
N ALA A 87 -18.32 1.88 -5.15
CA ALA A 87 -18.57 0.66 -5.91
C ALA A 87 -18.41 -0.64 -5.10
N VAL A 88 -17.89 -0.56 -3.86
CA VAL A 88 -17.71 -1.72 -2.99
C VAL A 88 -19.05 -2.25 -2.50
N ARG A 89 -19.28 -3.55 -2.69
CA ARG A 89 -20.53 -4.22 -2.33
C ARG A 89 -20.30 -5.18 -1.16
N HIS A 90 -21.25 -5.26 -0.25
CA HIS A 90 -21.19 -6.21 0.86
C HIS A 90 -20.95 -7.65 0.37
N GLY A 91 -20.04 -8.35 1.03
CA GLY A 91 -19.63 -9.71 0.66
C GLY A 91 -18.63 -9.81 -0.48
N GLN A 92 -18.28 -8.69 -1.16
CA GLN A 92 -17.29 -8.70 -2.23
C GLN A 92 -15.90 -9.05 -1.70
N LYS A 93 -15.18 -9.91 -2.41
CA LYS A 93 -13.76 -10.18 -2.13
C LYS A 93 -12.90 -9.01 -2.56
N LEU A 94 -12.07 -8.54 -1.65
CA LEU A 94 -11.23 -7.38 -1.81
C LEU A 94 -9.76 -7.71 -1.55
N THR A 95 -8.89 -6.92 -2.13
CA THR A 95 -7.50 -6.78 -1.69
C THR A 95 -7.30 -5.35 -1.18
N LEU A 96 -7.02 -5.19 0.11
CA LEU A 96 -6.65 -3.90 0.66
C LEU A 96 -5.16 -3.67 0.44
N GLY A 97 -4.80 -2.52 -0.11
CA GLY A 97 -3.42 -2.09 -0.30
C GLY A 97 -3.07 -1.00 0.71
N VAL A 98 -1.97 -1.16 1.43
CA VAL A 98 -1.46 -0.14 2.35
C VAL A 98 0.05 0.01 2.15
N ARG A 99 0.50 1.22 1.87
CA ARG A 99 1.94 1.46 1.74
C ARG A 99 2.64 1.35 3.09
N PRO A 100 3.89 0.86 3.13
CA PRO A 100 4.65 0.74 4.38
C PRO A 100 4.73 2.04 5.19
N HIS A 101 4.87 3.18 4.53
CA HIS A 101 4.93 4.50 5.15
C HIS A 101 3.55 5.05 5.57
N ASP A 102 2.45 4.44 5.10
CA ASP A 102 1.08 4.81 5.48
C ASP A 102 0.56 4.01 6.68
N LEU A 103 1.37 3.11 7.23
CA LEU A 103 1.10 2.46 8.49
C LEU A 103 1.75 3.26 9.62
N SER A 104 0.97 3.68 10.61
CA SER A 104 1.46 4.38 11.79
C SER A 104 1.24 3.55 13.05
N LEU A 105 2.14 3.70 14.03
CA LEU A 105 1.96 3.13 15.35
C LEU A 105 0.79 3.82 16.06
N ALA A 106 -0.07 3.04 16.69
CA ALA A 106 -1.26 3.52 17.41
C ALA A 106 -1.36 2.82 18.78
N PRO A 107 -0.41 3.08 19.69
CA PRO A 107 -0.40 2.44 21.01
C PRO A 107 -1.65 2.85 21.80
N GLY A 108 -2.26 1.87 22.48
CA GLY A 108 -3.47 2.09 23.28
C GLY A 108 -4.77 2.22 22.49
N ASP A 109 -4.73 2.07 21.17
CA ASP A 109 -5.92 2.06 20.33
C ASP A 109 -6.44 0.63 20.15
N ASP A 110 -7.53 0.29 20.80
CA ASP A 110 -8.12 -1.06 20.74
C ASP A 110 -8.68 -1.43 19.37
N LYS A 111 -8.97 -0.43 18.53
CA LYS A 111 -9.44 -0.62 17.14
C LYS A 111 -8.30 -0.70 16.12
N ALA A 112 -7.06 -0.49 16.56
CA ALA A 112 -5.90 -0.57 15.67
C ALA A 112 -5.56 -2.02 15.33
N LEU A 113 -4.96 -2.21 14.15
CA LEU A 113 -4.60 -3.51 13.60
C LEU A 113 -3.42 -4.11 14.40
N PRO A 114 -3.54 -5.31 14.96
CA PRO A 114 -2.43 -5.94 15.67
C PRO A 114 -1.43 -6.54 14.67
N LEU A 115 -0.15 -6.21 14.81
CA LEU A 115 0.94 -6.81 14.05
C LEU A 115 1.96 -7.38 15.03
N ARG A 116 2.38 -8.61 14.81
CA ARG A 116 3.52 -9.21 15.50
C ARG A 116 4.79 -8.89 14.71
N ALA A 117 5.74 -8.22 15.33
CA ALA A 117 7.03 -7.88 14.73
C ALA A 117 7.95 -9.11 14.69
N ASP A 118 8.26 -9.60 13.50
CA ASP A 118 9.12 -10.78 13.31
C ASP A 118 10.58 -10.38 13.08
N LEU A 119 10.82 -9.21 12.46
CA LEU A 119 12.13 -8.64 12.19
C LEU A 119 12.06 -7.11 12.27
N VAL A 120 13.08 -6.49 12.82
CA VAL A 120 13.24 -5.03 12.88
C VAL A 120 14.62 -4.68 12.34
N GLU A 121 14.65 -3.86 11.29
CA GLU A 121 15.86 -3.44 10.62
C GLU A 121 16.03 -1.92 10.71
N LEU A 122 17.22 -1.47 11.08
CA LEU A 122 17.57 -0.05 11.09
C LEU A 122 18.14 0.34 9.72
N LEU A 123 17.40 1.14 8.96
CA LEU A 123 17.80 1.61 7.63
C LEU A 123 18.01 3.12 7.62
N GLY A 124 19.08 3.57 8.30
CA GLY A 124 19.39 4.99 8.43
C GLY A 124 18.36 5.74 9.28
N PRO A 125 17.56 6.67 8.72
CA PRO A 125 16.64 7.50 9.50
C PRO A 125 15.34 6.77 9.90
N GLU A 126 15.10 5.56 9.41
CA GLU A 126 13.87 4.80 9.66
C GLU A 126 14.12 3.37 10.12
N LEU A 127 13.16 2.83 10.84
CA LEU A 127 13.04 1.41 11.15
C LEU A 127 12.10 0.77 10.14
N GLN A 128 12.56 -0.29 9.50
CA GLN A 128 11.73 -1.17 8.70
C GLN A 128 11.34 -2.38 9.55
N ILE A 129 10.05 -2.55 9.77
CA ILE A 129 9.51 -3.62 10.61
C ILE A 129 8.75 -4.58 9.71
N HIS A 130 9.17 -5.84 9.74
CA HIS A 130 8.48 -6.94 9.07
C HIS A 130 7.73 -7.76 10.10
N GLY A 131 6.50 -8.09 9.80
CA GLY A 131 5.67 -8.86 10.71
C GLY A 131 4.49 -9.52 10.03
N THR A 132 3.60 -10.06 10.84
CA THR A 132 2.40 -10.76 10.38
C THR A 132 1.16 -10.07 10.92
N LEU A 133 0.23 -9.73 10.04
CA LEU A 133 -1.07 -9.15 10.34
C LEU A 133 -2.16 -9.99 9.68
N ALA A 134 -3.10 -10.49 10.46
CA ALA A 134 -4.18 -11.38 9.97
C ALA A 134 -3.67 -12.53 9.08
N GLY A 135 -2.52 -13.13 9.43
CA GLY A 135 -1.90 -14.21 8.67
C GLY A 135 -1.15 -13.77 7.40
N THR A 136 -1.08 -12.47 7.12
CA THR A 136 -0.42 -11.92 5.94
C THR A 136 0.89 -11.23 6.33
N PRO A 137 2.01 -11.48 5.62
CA PRO A 137 3.23 -10.70 5.80
C PRO A 137 3.00 -9.22 5.49
N VAL A 138 3.48 -8.35 6.38
CA VAL A 138 3.35 -6.89 6.28
C VAL A 138 4.68 -6.25 6.62
N THR A 139 5.04 -5.23 5.86
CA THR A 139 6.17 -4.35 6.13
C THR A 139 5.66 -2.96 6.47
N LEU A 140 6.22 -2.32 7.49
CA LEU A 140 5.98 -0.91 7.78
C LEU A 140 7.31 -0.17 7.98
N CYS A 141 7.29 1.13 7.69
CA CYS A 141 8.40 2.06 7.87
C CYS A 141 7.99 3.12 8.88
N VAL A 142 8.76 3.24 9.98
CA VAL A 142 8.53 4.22 11.04
C VAL A 142 9.83 4.93 11.39
N GLU A 143 9.72 6.09 12.02
CA GLU A 143 10.90 6.83 12.47
C GLU A 143 11.72 6.05 13.51
N THR A 144 13.02 6.25 13.50
CA THR A 144 13.99 5.56 14.38
C THR A 144 13.76 5.80 15.88
N ALA A 145 13.05 6.89 16.23
CA ALA A 145 12.67 7.18 17.63
C ALA A 145 11.65 6.19 18.20
N SER A 146 11.06 5.33 17.36
CA SER A 146 10.10 4.31 17.78
C SER A 146 10.85 3.15 18.44
N SER A 147 10.45 2.77 19.65
CA SER A 147 11.01 1.62 20.38
C SER A 147 10.19 0.37 20.09
N VAL A 148 10.51 -0.32 18.99
CA VAL A 148 9.89 -1.61 18.64
C VAL A 148 10.98 -2.66 18.57
N ASN A 149 10.75 -3.81 19.21
CA ASN A 149 11.68 -4.94 19.21
C ASN A 149 11.06 -6.15 18.52
N LYS A 150 11.92 -7.05 18.06
CA LYS A 150 11.49 -8.35 17.56
C LYS A 150 10.69 -9.09 18.64
N GLY A 151 9.52 -9.61 18.25
CA GLY A 151 8.60 -10.33 19.11
C GLY A 151 7.50 -9.46 19.73
N ASP A 152 7.61 -8.13 19.64
CA ASP A 152 6.58 -7.23 20.13
C ASP A 152 5.30 -7.37 19.30
N THR A 153 4.15 -7.21 19.97
CA THR A 153 2.87 -7.01 19.31
C THR A 153 2.56 -5.53 19.33
N ILE A 154 2.58 -4.91 18.17
CA ILE A 154 2.33 -3.48 17.98
C ILE A 154 0.95 -3.25 17.39
N ARG A 155 0.40 -2.09 17.63
CA ARG A 155 -0.89 -1.64 17.10
C ARG A 155 -0.66 -0.65 15.97
N LEU A 156 -1.31 -0.87 14.82
CA LEU A 156 -1.12 -0.09 13.59
C LEU A 156 -2.41 0.52 13.13
N ARG A 157 -2.34 1.76 12.65
CA ARG A 157 -3.44 2.42 11.96
C ARG A 157 -3.00 2.82 10.55
N PRO A 158 -3.73 2.40 9.50
CA PRO A 158 -3.48 2.88 8.15
C PRO A 158 -3.96 4.33 8.01
N ARG A 159 -3.11 5.20 7.47
CA ARG A 159 -3.45 6.59 7.12
C ARG A 159 -4.14 6.69 5.77
N SER A 160 -3.78 5.79 4.86
CA SER A 160 -4.38 5.66 3.54
C SER A 160 -4.54 4.19 3.19
N VAL A 161 -5.68 3.86 2.59
CA VAL A 161 -5.98 2.50 2.13
C VAL A 161 -6.37 2.56 0.66
N HIS A 162 -5.79 1.68 -0.15
CA HIS A 162 -6.23 1.39 -1.51
C HIS A 162 -7.11 0.14 -1.48
N VAL A 163 -8.13 0.11 -2.31
CA VAL A 163 -9.03 -1.05 -2.39
C VAL A 163 -9.06 -1.55 -3.83
N PHE A 164 -8.76 -2.82 -3.99
CA PHE A 164 -8.78 -3.50 -5.29
C PHE A 164 -9.79 -4.63 -5.25
N ASP A 165 -10.48 -4.83 -6.35
CA ASP A 165 -11.25 -6.05 -6.57
C ASP A 165 -10.31 -7.26 -6.61
N ALA A 166 -10.61 -8.31 -5.83
CA ALA A 166 -9.69 -9.42 -5.66
C ALA A 166 -9.52 -10.27 -6.93
N ASP A 167 -10.56 -10.34 -7.77
CA ASP A 167 -10.58 -11.18 -8.97
C ASP A 167 -9.92 -10.49 -10.16
N THR A 168 -10.22 -9.19 -10.35
CA THR A 168 -9.73 -8.41 -11.51
C THR A 168 -8.44 -7.65 -11.21
N GLY A 169 -8.16 -7.36 -9.95
CA GLY A 169 -7.05 -6.50 -9.53
C GLY A 169 -7.27 -5.02 -9.83
N LEU A 170 -8.44 -4.61 -10.30
CA LEU A 170 -8.76 -3.21 -10.59
C LEU A 170 -9.03 -2.42 -9.31
N SER A 171 -8.61 -1.16 -9.28
CA SER A 171 -8.92 -0.23 -8.19
C SER A 171 -10.42 0.05 -8.14
N LEU A 172 -10.97 0.05 -6.93
CA LEU A 172 -12.38 0.40 -6.65
C LEU A 172 -12.54 1.83 -6.15
N ARG A 173 -11.46 2.62 -6.22
CA ARG A 173 -11.51 4.05 -5.87
C ARG A 173 -12.27 4.84 -6.94
N ALA A 174 -13.15 5.77 -6.50
CA ALA A 174 -13.86 6.72 -7.36
C ALA A 174 -12.93 7.80 -7.90
#